data_6505b30c7816fc2e20209c49d714ab0a
#
_entry.id   6505b30c7816fc2e20209c49d714ab0a
#
_cell.length_a   1.000
_cell.length_b   1.000
_cell.length_c   1.000
_cell.angle_alpha   90.00
_cell.angle_beta   90.00
_cell.angle_gamma   90.00
#
_symmetry.space_group_name_H-M   'P 1'
#
loop_
_entity.id
_entity.type
_entity.pdbx_description
1 polymer ?
#
loop_
_entity_poly.entity_id
_entity_poly.type
_entity_poly.pdbx_seq_one_letter_code
_entity_poly.pdbx_strand_id
1 'polypeptide(L)'
;MTRESYLAAGGYRVEKGPEDYDLWLRMLESGARFFQAPEALIEWRDSPSRLTRSHDDYAETQMRATKARYLSRLPAVIENGVILAGSGPIGRKMAKLLLAENIEIRGFIDVAPRKIGSTALGFPIWGPKDLGKKERAAILLGCVGQGKRAAVRTLAKSAGYREGHDFFACC
;
A
#
# COMPACT_ATOMS: atom_id res chain seq x y z
N MET A 1 -11.36 -19.19 -3.77
CA MET A 1 -11.76 -18.87 -2.37
C MET A 1 -12.62 -20.02 -1.86
N THR A 2 -12.32 -20.56 -0.68
CA THR A 2 -13.17 -21.60 -0.06
C THR A 2 -14.31 -20.94 0.71
N ARG A 3 -15.44 -21.66 0.87
CA ARG A 3 -16.57 -21.18 1.69
C ARG A 3 -16.16 -20.93 3.14
N GLU A 4 -15.29 -21.77 3.67
CA GLU A 4 -14.76 -21.67 5.04
C GLU A 4 -13.99 -20.36 5.25
N SER A 5 -13.01 -20.05 4.40
CA SER A 5 -12.26 -18.79 4.50
C SER A 5 -13.13 -17.54 4.30
N TYR A 6 -14.16 -17.62 3.47
CA TYR A 6 -15.15 -16.55 3.30
C TYR A 6 -15.93 -16.30 4.60
N LEU A 7 -16.42 -17.36 5.22
CA LEU A 7 -17.20 -17.26 6.45
C LEU A 7 -16.32 -16.83 7.65
N ALA A 8 -15.10 -17.36 7.75
CA ALA A 8 -14.14 -16.96 8.78
C ALA A 8 -13.79 -15.47 8.72
N ALA A 9 -13.71 -14.91 7.50
CA ALA A 9 -13.52 -13.46 7.29
C ALA A 9 -14.79 -12.63 7.52
N GLY A 10 -15.95 -13.23 7.81
CA GLY A 10 -17.22 -12.55 8.04
C GLY A 10 -17.94 -12.09 6.78
N GLY A 11 -17.62 -12.65 5.61
CA GLY A 11 -18.29 -12.35 4.34
C GLY A 11 -18.15 -10.92 3.84
N TYR A 12 -18.97 -10.51 2.88
CA TYR A 12 -19.02 -9.13 2.41
C TYR A 12 -19.64 -8.21 3.47
N ARG A 13 -19.12 -6.99 3.58
CA ARG A 13 -19.63 -5.93 4.47
C ARG A 13 -20.15 -4.76 3.66
N VAL A 14 -21.18 -4.11 4.19
CA VAL A 14 -21.69 -2.83 3.66
C VAL A 14 -20.88 -1.70 4.26
N GLU A 15 -19.67 -1.46 3.73
CA GLU A 15 -18.80 -0.36 4.15
C GLU A 15 -18.43 0.49 2.93
N LYS A 16 -18.00 1.73 3.17
CA LYS A 16 -17.45 2.58 2.10
C LYS A 16 -16.14 1.98 1.61
N GLY A 17 -16.04 1.78 0.30
CA GLY A 17 -14.86 1.25 -0.36
C GLY A 17 -15.14 -0.05 -1.12
N PRO A 18 -14.13 -0.57 -1.84
CA PRO A 18 -14.31 -1.77 -2.64
C PRO A 18 -14.46 -3.00 -1.73
N GLU A 19 -15.64 -3.60 -1.75
CA GLU A 19 -16.09 -4.68 -0.87
C GLU A 19 -15.28 -5.96 -1.03
N ASP A 20 -14.83 -6.25 -2.25
CA ASP A 20 -14.01 -7.41 -2.56
C ASP A 20 -12.59 -7.23 -2.00
N TYR A 21 -12.03 -6.03 -2.13
CA TYR A 21 -10.71 -5.71 -1.60
C TYR A 21 -10.68 -5.73 -0.06
N ASP A 22 -11.72 -5.20 0.60
CA ASP A 22 -11.88 -5.28 2.04
C ASP A 22 -11.97 -6.75 2.52
N LEU A 23 -12.77 -7.56 1.83
CA LEU A 23 -12.87 -9.00 2.13
C LEU A 23 -11.51 -9.69 2.03
N TRP A 24 -10.75 -9.44 0.96
CA TRP A 24 -9.43 -10.06 0.76
C TRP A 24 -8.43 -9.65 1.85
N LEU A 25 -8.45 -8.40 2.28
CA LEU A 25 -7.58 -7.94 3.37
C LEU A 25 -7.96 -8.60 4.71
N ARG A 26 -9.26 -8.76 5.02
CA ARG A 26 -9.70 -9.52 6.21
C ARG A 26 -9.33 -11.01 6.14
N MET A 27 -9.40 -11.59 4.96
CA MET A 27 -8.93 -12.97 4.77
C MET A 27 -7.42 -13.09 5.03
N LEU A 28 -6.61 -12.11 4.59
CA LEU A 28 -5.18 -12.06 4.90
C LEU A 28 -4.93 -11.93 6.41
N GLU A 29 -5.67 -11.04 7.09
CA GLU A 29 -5.60 -10.90 8.56
C GLU A 29 -5.95 -12.23 9.27
N SER A 30 -6.86 -13.02 8.70
CA SER A 30 -7.23 -14.35 9.20
C SER A 30 -6.24 -15.46 8.81
N GLY A 31 -5.10 -15.13 8.20
CA GLY A 31 -4.07 -16.08 7.80
C GLY A 31 -4.32 -16.80 6.47
N ALA A 32 -5.29 -16.36 5.67
CA ALA A 32 -5.53 -16.95 4.35
C ALA A 32 -4.35 -16.70 3.41
N ARG A 33 -4.03 -17.68 2.59
CA ARG A 33 -2.98 -17.62 1.58
C ARG A 33 -3.60 -17.45 0.20
N PHE A 34 -3.09 -16.49 -0.58
CA PHE A 34 -3.54 -16.22 -1.94
C PHE A 34 -2.57 -16.82 -2.95
N PHE A 35 -3.13 -17.44 -3.97
CA PHE A 35 -2.37 -17.99 -5.09
C PHE A 35 -2.94 -17.42 -6.39
N GLN A 36 -2.06 -17.11 -7.32
CA GLN A 36 -2.44 -16.77 -8.67
C GLN A 36 -2.36 -18.04 -9.53
N ALA A 37 -3.44 -18.37 -10.23
CA ALA A 37 -3.41 -19.41 -11.24
C ALA A 37 -2.50 -18.97 -12.40
N PRO A 38 -1.60 -19.83 -12.90
CA PRO A 38 -0.72 -19.48 -14.01
C PRO A 38 -1.47 -19.33 -15.34
N GLU A 39 -2.63 -19.99 -15.48
CA GLU A 39 -3.47 -19.94 -16.67
C GLU A 39 -4.49 -18.79 -16.58
N ALA A 40 -4.91 -18.26 -17.74
CA ALA A 40 -6.03 -17.35 -17.83
C ALA A 40 -7.34 -18.12 -17.68
N LEU A 41 -7.91 -18.12 -16.47
CA LEU A 41 -9.15 -18.84 -16.16
C LEU A 41 -10.42 -18.03 -16.41
N ILE A 42 -10.30 -16.70 -16.57
CA ILE A 42 -11.44 -15.80 -16.71
C ILE A 42 -11.17 -14.83 -17.84
N GLU A 43 -12.13 -14.73 -18.76
CA GLU A 43 -12.17 -13.64 -19.71
C GLU A 43 -13.02 -12.50 -19.13
N TRP A 44 -12.37 -11.36 -18.93
CA TRP A 44 -13.00 -10.23 -18.28
C TRP A 44 -13.53 -9.23 -19.29
N ARG A 45 -14.85 -9.14 -19.45
CA ARG A 45 -15.49 -8.14 -20.29
C ARG A 45 -15.36 -6.75 -19.64
N ASP A 46 -14.68 -5.85 -20.34
CA ASP A 46 -14.55 -4.48 -19.92
C ASP A 46 -15.62 -3.58 -20.54
N SER A 47 -16.18 -2.67 -19.79
CA SER A 47 -17.17 -1.70 -20.26
C SER A 47 -17.02 -0.37 -19.51
N PRO A 48 -17.31 0.78 -20.18
CA PRO A 48 -17.28 2.09 -19.52
C PRO A 48 -18.24 2.23 -18.33
N SER A 49 -19.35 1.46 -18.32
CA SER A 49 -20.37 1.50 -17.28
C SER A 49 -20.09 0.62 -16.08
N ARG A 50 -18.92 -0.02 -16.00
CA ARG A 50 -18.58 -0.85 -14.84
C ARG A 50 -18.52 -0.04 -13.56
N LEU A 51 -19.01 -0.61 -12.45
CA LEU A 51 -18.98 -0.01 -11.11
C LEU A 51 -17.58 0.46 -10.72
N THR A 52 -16.54 -0.32 -11.01
CA THR A 52 -15.14 0.03 -10.75
C THR A 52 -14.65 1.30 -11.49
N ARG A 53 -15.42 1.80 -12.47
CA ARG A 53 -15.11 3.02 -13.22
C ARG A 53 -16.07 4.17 -12.93
N SER A 54 -17.28 3.89 -12.46
CA SER A 54 -18.38 4.84 -12.35
C SER A 54 -18.84 5.11 -10.91
N HIS A 55 -18.53 4.23 -9.96
CA HIS A 55 -19.02 4.34 -8.60
C HIS A 55 -17.92 4.84 -7.65
N ASP A 56 -18.26 5.78 -6.77
CA ASP A 56 -17.32 6.45 -5.85
C ASP A 56 -16.62 5.49 -4.89
N ASP A 57 -17.26 4.39 -4.50
CA ASP A 57 -16.66 3.38 -3.62
C ASP A 57 -15.44 2.69 -4.23
N TYR A 58 -15.35 2.65 -5.57
CA TYR A 58 -14.18 2.13 -6.28
C TYR A 58 -13.17 3.21 -6.68
N ALA A 59 -13.41 4.46 -6.29
CA ALA A 59 -12.47 5.54 -6.54
C ALA A 59 -11.10 5.23 -5.92
N GLU A 60 -10.05 5.67 -6.59
CA GLU A 60 -8.66 5.46 -6.13
C GLU A 60 -8.41 5.98 -4.70
N THR A 61 -9.18 6.99 -4.29
CA THR A 61 -9.18 7.53 -2.93
C THR A 61 -9.66 6.52 -1.90
N GLN A 62 -10.75 5.80 -2.19
CA GLN A 62 -11.30 4.78 -1.31
C GLN A 62 -10.38 3.55 -1.21
N MET A 63 -9.82 3.11 -2.34
CA MET A 63 -8.80 2.06 -2.36
C MET A 63 -7.59 2.41 -1.47
N ARG A 64 -7.13 3.66 -1.51
CA ARG A 64 -6.02 4.11 -0.66
C ARG A 64 -6.43 4.22 0.80
N ALA A 65 -7.62 4.70 1.10
CA ALA A 65 -8.13 4.78 2.47
C ALA A 65 -8.25 3.38 3.09
N THR A 66 -8.79 2.42 2.34
CA THR A 66 -8.86 1.02 2.78
C THR A 66 -7.46 0.46 3.06
N LYS A 67 -6.49 0.69 2.16
CA LYS A 67 -5.08 0.27 2.40
C LYS A 67 -4.50 0.89 3.67
N ALA A 68 -4.67 2.20 3.87
CA ALA A 68 -4.14 2.88 5.06
C ALA A 68 -4.73 2.28 6.34
N ARG A 69 -6.04 2.06 6.38
CA ARG A 69 -6.76 1.44 7.52
C ARG A 69 -6.23 0.04 7.86
N TYR A 70 -5.90 -0.79 6.85
CA TYR A 70 -5.35 -2.13 7.12
C TYR A 70 -3.86 -2.10 7.46
N LEU A 71 -3.09 -1.21 6.86
CA LEU A 71 -1.69 -1.00 7.24
C LEU A 71 -1.56 -0.53 8.68
N SER A 72 -2.48 0.34 9.16
CA SER A 72 -2.48 0.85 10.54
C SER A 72 -2.76 -0.21 11.60
N ARG A 73 -3.17 -1.42 11.21
CA ARG A 73 -3.39 -2.55 12.13
C ARG A 73 -2.19 -3.47 12.23
N LEU A 74 -1.20 -3.33 11.34
CA LEU A 74 -0.01 -4.17 11.38
C LEU A 74 0.89 -3.77 12.56
N PRO A 75 1.22 -4.69 13.49
CA PRO A 75 2.06 -4.38 14.65
C PRO A 75 3.38 -3.72 14.23
N ALA A 76 4.05 -4.24 13.21
CA ALA A 76 5.31 -3.68 12.73
C ALA A 76 5.18 -2.23 12.22
N VAL A 77 4.02 -1.84 11.66
CA VAL A 77 3.76 -0.46 11.22
C VAL A 77 3.53 0.45 12.44
N ILE A 78 2.79 -0.03 13.44
CA ILE A 78 2.51 0.71 14.67
C ILE A 78 3.81 0.97 15.44
N GLU A 79 4.64 -0.06 15.61
CA GLU A 79 5.85 -0.01 16.41
C GLU A 79 6.98 0.78 15.75
N ASN A 80 7.15 0.67 14.44
CA ASN A 80 8.32 1.19 13.74
C ASN A 80 8.05 2.44 12.89
N GLY A 81 6.79 2.77 12.66
CA GLY A 81 6.41 3.81 11.71
C GLY A 81 6.72 3.42 10.26
N VAL A 82 6.55 4.38 9.35
CA VAL A 82 6.70 4.12 7.92
C VAL A 82 7.60 5.13 7.21
N ILE A 83 8.28 4.66 6.16
CA ILE A 83 8.92 5.49 5.13
C ILE A 83 8.13 5.30 3.84
N LEU A 84 7.82 6.39 3.13
CA LEU A 84 7.12 6.33 1.86
C LEU A 84 8.09 6.50 0.68
N ALA A 85 8.22 5.49 -0.16
CA ALA A 85 8.96 5.58 -1.42
C ALA A 85 8.09 6.28 -2.47
N GLY A 86 8.40 7.54 -2.71
CA GLY A 86 7.68 8.48 -3.56
C GLY A 86 7.12 9.68 -2.79
N SER A 87 7.74 10.85 -2.94
CA SER A 87 7.31 12.12 -2.31
C SER A 87 6.34 12.95 -3.19
N GLY A 88 5.86 12.36 -4.28
CA GLY A 88 4.89 12.97 -5.21
C GLY A 88 3.46 12.97 -4.67
N PRO A 89 2.47 13.36 -5.51
CA PRO A 89 1.07 13.47 -5.10
C PRO A 89 0.51 12.17 -4.48
N ILE A 90 0.88 11.02 -5.03
CA ILE A 90 0.44 9.69 -4.54
C ILE A 90 0.96 9.45 -3.13
N GLY A 91 2.27 9.61 -2.89
CA GLY A 91 2.87 9.40 -1.57
C GLY A 91 2.33 10.39 -0.53
N ARG A 92 2.16 11.66 -0.91
CA ARG A 92 1.58 12.67 0.00
C ARG A 92 0.13 12.37 0.38
N LYS A 93 -0.69 11.85 -0.56
CA LYS A 93 -2.06 11.42 -0.26
C LYS A 93 -2.05 10.23 0.71
N MET A 94 -1.20 9.23 0.47
CA MET A 94 -1.06 8.08 1.37
C MET A 94 -0.57 8.51 2.76
N ALA A 95 0.43 9.39 2.83
CA ALA A 95 0.92 9.92 4.11
C ALA A 95 -0.19 10.58 4.92
N LYS A 96 -1.04 11.41 4.30
CA LYS A 96 -2.17 12.04 4.99
C LYS A 96 -3.17 11.02 5.53
N LEU A 97 -3.44 9.95 4.79
CA LEU A 97 -4.33 8.87 5.25
C LEU A 97 -3.72 8.12 6.43
N LEU A 98 -2.43 7.81 6.39
CA LEU A 98 -1.73 7.13 7.48
C LEU A 98 -1.66 8.00 8.75
N LEU A 99 -1.43 9.31 8.60
CA LEU A 99 -1.48 10.25 9.71
C LEU A 99 -2.87 10.31 10.36
N ALA A 100 -3.93 10.23 9.56
CA ALA A 100 -5.31 10.16 10.06
C ALA A 100 -5.58 8.86 10.84
N GLU A 101 -4.85 7.79 10.54
CA GLU A 101 -4.86 6.51 11.28
C GLU A 101 -3.82 6.48 12.43
N ASN A 102 -3.24 7.62 12.80
CA ASN A 102 -2.22 7.78 13.85
C ASN A 102 -0.90 7.02 13.60
N ILE A 103 -0.55 6.76 12.34
CA ILE A 103 0.72 6.12 11.99
C ILE A 103 1.82 7.14 11.85
N GLU A 104 2.96 6.85 12.47
CA GLU A 104 4.14 7.70 12.43
C GLU A 104 4.80 7.66 11.05
N ILE A 105 5.00 8.83 10.44
CA ILE A 105 5.76 9.00 9.20
C ILE A 105 7.19 9.37 9.57
N ARG A 106 8.17 8.54 9.22
CA ARG A 106 9.59 8.81 9.43
C ARG A 106 10.17 9.71 8.34
N GLY A 107 9.68 9.58 7.11
CA GLY A 107 10.12 10.38 5.97
C GLY A 107 9.69 9.83 4.62
N PHE A 108 10.30 10.38 3.59
CA PHE A 108 10.09 9.96 2.21
C PHE A 108 11.41 9.56 1.56
N ILE A 109 11.36 8.64 0.62
CA ILE A 109 12.44 8.37 -0.34
C ILE A 109 12.00 8.89 -1.71
N ASP A 110 12.87 9.65 -2.37
CA ASP A 110 12.63 10.08 -3.77
C ASP A 110 13.94 9.96 -4.57
N VAL A 111 13.79 9.74 -5.87
CA VAL A 111 14.92 9.63 -6.80
C VAL A 111 15.27 10.98 -7.47
N ALA A 112 14.39 11.97 -7.35
CA ALA A 112 14.60 13.28 -7.97
C ALA A 112 15.59 14.12 -7.18
N PRO A 113 16.79 14.45 -7.72
CA PRO A 113 17.83 15.16 -6.97
C PRO A 113 17.36 16.48 -6.34
N ARG A 114 16.49 17.22 -7.05
CA ARG A 114 15.95 18.52 -6.57
C ARG A 114 15.06 18.42 -5.32
N LYS A 115 14.61 17.20 -4.98
CA LYS A 115 13.75 16.99 -3.81
C LYS A 115 14.52 16.45 -2.60
N ILE A 116 15.64 15.78 -2.86
CA ILE A 116 16.47 15.18 -1.81
C ILE A 116 17.03 16.30 -0.92
N GLY A 117 16.93 16.12 0.39
CA GLY A 117 17.33 17.13 1.38
C GLY A 117 16.26 18.20 1.68
N SER A 118 15.13 18.21 0.94
CA SER A 118 13.96 19.02 1.25
C SER A 118 12.93 18.26 2.09
N THR A 119 11.73 18.81 2.27
CA THR A 119 10.65 18.20 3.04
C THR A 119 9.37 18.03 2.22
N ALA A 120 8.55 17.07 2.61
CA ALA A 120 7.17 16.94 2.15
C ALA A 120 6.25 16.75 3.36
N LEU A 121 5.22 17.55 3.49
CA LEU A 121 4.31 17.55 4.64
C LEU A 121 5.05 17.72 5.99
N GLY A 122 6.18 18.41 6.00
CA GLY A 122 7.03 18.57 7.20
C GLY A 122 8.03 17.42 7.44
N PHE A 123 7.96 16.32 6.71
CA PHE A 123 8.84 15.16 6.85
C PHE A 123 10.02 15.22 5.87
N PRO A 124 11.22 14.74 6.24
CA PRO A 124 12.39 14.77 5.39
C PRO A 124 12.23 13.91 4.13
N ILE A 125 12.86 14.34 3.04
CA ILE A 125 12.99 13.55 1.81
C ILE A 125 14.44 13.12 1.67
N TRP A 126 14.68 11.82 1.72
CA TRP A 126 15.99 11.20 1.56
C TRP A 126 16.17 10.63 0.16
N GLY A 127 17.42 10.41 -0.23
CA GLY A 127 17.76 9.74 -1.47
C GLY A 127 17.78 8.21 -1.33
N PRO A 128 17.86 7.47 -2.46
CA PRO A 128 17.96 6.00 -2.47
C PRO A 128 19.14 5.47 -1.64
N LYS A 129 20.25 6.20 -1.58
CA LYS A 129 21.45 5.83 -0.81
C LYS A 129 21.24 5.84 0.72
N ASP A 130 20.23 6.54 1.18
CA ASP A 130 19.89 6.66 2.60
C ASP A 130 18.96 5.51 3.05
N LEU A 131 18.28 4.86 2.12
CA LEU A 131 17.38 3.74 2.42
C LEU A 131 18.19 2.56 2.98
N GLY A 132 17.70 1.97 4.07
CA GLY A 132 18.39 0.92 4.80
C GLY A 132 19.49 1.41 5.76
N LYS A 133 19.84 2.69 5.74
CA LYS A 133 20.77 3.31 6.69
C LYS A 133 20.04 4.16 7.72
N LYS A 134 19.11 5.00 7.26
CA LYS A 134 18.24 5.82 8.12
C LYS A 134 16.96 5.06 8.39
N GLU A 135 16.51 5.11 9.63
CA GLU A 135 15.22 4.51 10.04
C GLU A 135 15.04 3.06 9.52
N ARG A 136 16.08 2.23 9.62
CA ARG A 136 16.08 0.87 9.04
C ARG A 136 14.95 -0.01 9.58
N ALA A 137 14.48 0.22 10.80
CA ALA A 137 13.37 -0.51 11.39
C ALA A 137 12.01 -0.12 10.77
N ALA A 138 11.89 1.08 10.19
CA ALA A 138 10.64 1.55 9.62
C ALA A 138 10.18 0.71 8.42
N ILE A 139 8.87 0.52 8.32
CA ILE A 139 8.25 -0.19 7.20
C ILE A 139 8.29 0.69 5.95
N LEU A 140 8.75 0.13 4.83
CA LEU A 140 8.81 0.84 3.56
C LEU A 140 7.50 0.65 2.78
N LEU A 141 6.86 1.76 2.40
CA LEU A 141 5.65 1.76 1.59
C LEU A 141 5.94 2.29 0.19
N GLY A 142 5.74 1.48 -0.84
CA GLY A 142 5.90 1.87 -2.25
C GLY A 142 4.71 2.68 -2.74
N CYS A 143 4.84 4.00 -2.79
CA CYS A 143 3.77 4.95 -3.10
C CYS A 143 4.03 5.69 -4.42
N VAL A 144 4.08 4.95 -5.51
CA VAL A 144 4.36 5.45 -6.86
C VAL A 144 3.33 4.94 -7.88
N GLY A 145 3.20 5.61 -9.01
CA GLY A 145 2.34 5.15 -10.09
C GLY A 145 2.78 3.80 -10.67
N GLN A 146 1.85 3.12 -11.32
CA GLN A 146 1.99 1.73 -11.79
C GLN A 146 3.29 1.47 -12.56
N GLY A 147 3.68 2.34 -13.49
CA GLY A 147 4.91 2.20 -14.28
C GLY A 147 6.22 2.30 -13.49
N LYS A 148 6.18 2.71 -12.22
CA LYS A 148 7.37 2.85 -11.36
C LYS A 148 7.45 1.79 -10.25
N ARG A 149 6.47 0.90 -10.15
CA ARG A 149 6.41 -0.13 -9.10
C ARG A 149 7.61 -1.08 -9.13
N ALA A 150 8.01 -1.53 -10.32
CA ALA A 150 9.16 -2.42 -10.49
C ALA A 150 10.46 -1.77 -9.97
N ALA A 151 10.69 -0.50 -10.28
CA ALA A 151 11.87 0.22 -9.82
C ALA A 151 11.90 0.36 -8.28
N VAL A 152 10.75 0.61 -7.65
CA VAL A 152 10.67 0.68 -6.18
C VAL A 152 10.91 -0.69 -5.54
N ARG A 153 10.40 -1.78 -6.13
CA ARG A 153 10.70 -3.15 -5.66
C ARG A 153 12.19 -3.47 -5.72
N THR A 154 12.83 -3.12 -6.84
CA THR A 154 14.28 -3.29 -7.00
C THR A 154 15.04 -2.50 -5.95
N LEU A 155 14.67 -1.24 -5.71
CA LEU A 155 15.27 -0.39 -4.70
C LEU A 155 15.08 -0.99 -3.29
N ALA A 156 13.87 -1.40 -2.93
CA ALA A 156 13.58 -2.02 -1.65
C ALA A 156 14.43 -3.28 -1.42
N LYS A 157 14.47 -4.17 -2.41
CA LYS A 157 15.27 -5.41 -2.37
C LYS A 157 16.77 -5.10 -2.21
N SER A 158 17.32 -4.13 -2.94
CA SER A 158 18.74 -3.76 -2.83
C SER A 158 19.09 -3.17 -1.48
N ALA A 159 18.13 -2.57 -0.78
CA ALA A 159 18.28 -2.04 0.57
C ALA A 159 17.96 -3.07 1.67
N GLY A 160 17.71 -4.34 1.31
CA GLY A 160 17.48 -5.45 2.22
C GLY A 160 16.04 -5.56 2.76
N TYR A 161 15.07 -4.88 2.14
CA TYR A 161 13.66 -5.03 2.46
C TYR A 161 13.04 -6.23 1.76
N ARG A 162 12.06 -6.87 2.40
CA ARG A 162 11.33 -8.04 1.91
C ARG A 162 9.86 -7.71 1.70
N GLU A 163 9.37 -7.89 0.46
CA GLU A 163 7.95 -7.64 0.13
C GLU A 163 7.03 -8.57 0.94
N GLY A 164 5.96 -8.02 1.48
CA GLY A 164 5.02 -8.71 2.36
C GLY A 164 5.47 -8.84 3.82
N HIS A 165 6.65 -8.31 4.17
CA HIS A 165 7.18 -8.35 5.54
C HIS A 165 7.50 -6.95 6.07
N ASP A 166 8.46 -6.26 5.47
CA ASP A 166 8.90 -4.90 5.83
C ASP A 166 8.84 -3.92 4.63
N PHE A 167 8.35 -4.39 3.49
CA PHE A 167 8.02 -3.60 2.31
C PHE A 167 6.65 -3.98 1.76
N PHE A 168 5.81 -2.97 1.49
CA PHE A 168 4.50 -3.13 0.86
C PHE A 168 4.33 -2.18 -0.33
N ALA A 169 3.91 -2.70 -1.48
CA ALA A 169 3.55 -1.90 -2.65
C ALA A 169 2.12 -1.38 -2.51
N CYS A 170 1.94 -0.11 -2.15
CA CYS A 170 0.65 0.46 -1.76
C CYS A 170 -0.13 1.16 -2.88
N CYS A 171 0.45 1.42 -4.05
CA CYS A 171 -0.20 2.18 -5.13
C CYS A 171 0.05 1.54 -6.49
#